data_fc151506f00fa01c020fec515066a5d8
#
_entry.id   fc151506f00fa01c020fec515066a5d8
#
_cell.length_a   1.000
_cell.length_b   1.000
_cell.length_c   1.000
_cell.angle_alpha   90.00
_cell.angle_beta   90.00
_cell.angle_gamma   90.00
#
_symmetry.space_group_name_H-M   'P 1'
#
loop_
_entity.id
_entity.type
_entity.pdbx_description
1 polymer ?
#
loop_
_entity_poly.entity_id
_entity_poly.type
_entity_poly.pdbx_seq_one_letter_code
_entity_poly.pdbx_strand_id
1 'polypeptide(L)'
;MASIEEIRGFLRLDDRIATSGMPLPEHFAAMRDAGFEVVINLAMPTSDNAMPNEGDLVSQQGMTYVHIPVNFEHPAPGDFEKFQRVMDTFAERKVFVHCAANMRVSAFMYLYRVGKDPGCKAQAIADMHQIWRPDGVWKDFIETQARSGH
;
A
#
# COMPACT_ATOMS: atom_id res chain seq x y z
N MET A 1 -15.71 -14.02 -12.90
CA MET A 1 -14.38 -14.09 -12.26
C MET A 1 -14.05 -12.77 -11.59
N ALA A 2 -13.43 -12.83 -10.42
CA ALA A 2 -13.03 -11.61 -9.72
C ALA A 2 -11.91 -10.92 -10.48
N SER A 3 -11.93 -9.57 -10.46
CA SER A 3 -10.91 -8.74 -11.09
C SER A 3 -10.31 -7.83 -10.03
N ILE A 4 -8.99 -7.60 -10.11
CA ILE A 4 -8.33 -6.71 -9.14
C ILE A 4 -8.87 -5.28 -9.24
N GLU A 5 -9.32 -4.86 -10.42
CA GLU A 5 -9.90 -3.52 -10.61
C GLU A 5 -11.21 -3.32 -9.86
N GLU A 6 -11.85 -4.40 -9.42
CA GLU A 6 -13.09 -4.33 -8.63
C GLU A 6 -12.84 -4.09 -7.14
N ILE A 7 -11.60 -4.23 -6.68
CA ILE A 7 -11.27 -4.05 -5.27
C ILE A 7 -11.52 -2.59 -4.88
N ARG A 8 -12.14 -2.39 -3.72
CA ARG A 8 -12.43 -1.06 -3.20
C ARG A 8 -11.16 -0.20 -3.18
N GLY A 9 -11.25 1.00 -3.74
CA GLY A 9 -10.13 1.93 -3.74
C GLY A 9 -8.96 1.52 -4.62
N PHE A 10 -9.19 0.66 -5.61
CA PHE A 10 -8.13 0.22 -6.50
C PHE A 10 -7.51 1.38 -7.26
N LEU A 11 -6.17 1.42 -7.31
CA LEU A 11 -5.42 2.39 -8.09
C LEU A 11 -4.11 1.77 -8.55
N ARG A 12 -3.92 1.68 -9.86
CA ARG A 12 -2.65 1.21 -10.43
C ARG A 12 -1.70 2.41 -10.54
N LEU A 13 -0.50 2.28 -9.97
CA LEU A 13 0.49 3.35 -10.02
C LEU A 13 1.43 3.24 -11.21
N ASP A 14 1.82 2.00 -11.56
CA ASP A 14 2.66 1.73 -12.73
C ASP A 14 2.53 0.24 -13.09
N ASP A 15 3.38 -0.25 -13.99
CA ASP A 15 3.31 -1.66 -14.43
C ASP A 15 3.63 -2.64 -13.31
N ARG A 16 4.29 -2.20 -12.25
CA ARG A 16 4.79 -3.05 -11.18
C ARG A 16 3.98 -2.92 -9.89
N ILE A 17 3.37 -1.76 -9.63
CA ILE A 17 2.73 -1.45 -8.35
C ILE A 17 1.26 -1.13 -8.54
N ALA A 18 0.40 -1.85 -7.82
CA ALA A 18 -1.02 -1.53 -7.69
C ALA A 18 -1.39 -1.44 -6.21
N THR A 19 -2.40 -0.67 -5.91
CA THR A 19 -2.83 -0.39 -4.53
C THR A 19 -4.34 -0.52 -4.41
N SER A 20 -4.81 -0.74 -3.18
CA SER A 20 -6.27 -0.80 -2.95
C SER A 20 -6.61 -0.68 -1.46
N GLY A 21 -7.92 -0.68 -1.17
CA GLY A 21 -8.43 -0.99 0.15
C GLY A 21 -8.42 -2.51 0.36
N MET A 22 -9.20 -2.99 1.35
CA MET A 22 -9.17 -4.41 1.70
C MET A 22 -9.74 -5.28 0.59
N PRO A 23 -8.96 -6.24 0.06
CA PRO A 23 -9.46 -7.20 -0.92
C PRO A 23 -10.41 -8.22 -0.28
N LEU A 24 -11.19 -8.88 -1.11
CA LEU A 24 -11.94 -10.07 -0.71
C LEU A 24 -11.06 -11.32 -0.97
N PRO A 25 -11.37 -12.47 -0.35
CA PRO A 25 -10.54 -13.67 -0.53
C PRO A 25 -10.31 -14.06 -1.99
N GLU A 26 -11.32 -13.94 -2.84
CA GLU A 26 -11.24 -14.31 -4.26
C GLU A 26 -10.29 -13.41 -5.05
N HIS A 27 -9.96 -12.21 -4.53
CA HIS A 27 -9.06 -11.29 -5.24
C HIS A 27 -7.61 -11.74 -5.23
N PHE A 28 -7.20 -12.58 -4.27
CA PHE A 28 -5.81 -13.02 -4.23
C PHE A 28 -5.44 -13.91 -5.42
N ALA A 29 -6.36 -14.76 -5.88
CA ALA A 29 -6.15 -15.52 -7.11
C ALA A 29 -6.04 -14.58 -8.31
N ALA A 30 -6.88 -13.54 -8.36
CA ALA A 30 -6.83 -12.54 -9.42
C ALA A 30 -5.51 -11.77 -9.44
N MET A 31 -4.96 -11.46 -8.24
CA MET A 31 -3.64 -10.82 -8.14
C MET A 31 -2.55 -11.71 -8.73
N ARG A 32 -2.56 -13.00 -8.34
CA ARG A 32 -1.59 -13.95 -8.88
C ARG A 32 -1.70 -14.04 -10.41
N ASP A 33 -2.92 -14.13 -10.92
CA ASP A 33 -3.15 -14.25 -12.36
C ASP A 33 -2.70 -12.99 -13.11
N ALA A 34 -2.74 -11.83 -12.45
CA ALA A 34 -2.25 -10.57 -13.00
C ALA A 34 -0.72 -10.42 -12.87
N GLY A 35 -0.04 -11.40 -12.29
CA GLY A 35 1.42 -11.43 -12.20
C GLY A 35 2.01 -10.87 -10.92
N PHE A 36 1.19 -10.51 -9.93
CA PHE A 36 1.71 -10.02 -8.67
C PHE A 36 2.39 -11.13 -7.88
N GLU A 37 3.50 -10.78 -7.24
CA GLU A 37 4.34 -11.74 -6.50
C GLU A 37 4.37 -11.45 -5.00
N VAL A 38 4.06 -10.21 -4.61
CA VAL A 38 4.13 -9.78 -3.22
C VAL A 38 2.86 -9.00 -2.87
N VAL A 39 2.30 -9.29 -1.70
CA VAL A 39 1.17 -8.53 -1.15
C VAL A 39 1.61 -7.90 0.16
N ILE A 40 1.49 -6.58 0.27
CA ILE A 40 1.83 -5.84 1.48
C ILE A 40 0.54 -5.28 2.07
N ASN A 41 0.30 -5.57 3.34
CA ASN A 41 -0.89 -5.11 4.07
C ASN A 41 -0.48 -4.11 5.16
N LEU A 42 -1.01 -2.89 5.08
CA LEU A 42 -0.75 -1.85 6.08
C LEU A 42 -1.90 -1.70 7.09
N ALA A 43 -2.96 -2.48 6.96
CA ALA A 43 -4.10 -2.39 7.88
C ALA A 43 -3.79 -3.00 9.24
N MET A 44 -4.45 -2.46 10.27
CA MET A 44 -4.36 -3.05 11.61
C MET A 44 -5.20 -4.32 11.66
N PRO A 45 -4.79 -5.32 12.47
CA PRO A 45 -5.62 -6.52 12.67
C PRO A 45 -6.99 -6.20 13.26
N THR A 46 -7.13 -5.03 13.87
CA THR A 46 -8.37 -4.57 14.49
C THR A 46 -9.27 -3.77 13.55
N SER A 47 -8.87 -3.59 12.28
CA SER A 47 -9.72 -2.91 11.28
C SER A 47 -11.03 -3.67 11.11
N ASP A 48 -12.14 -2.94 10.92
CA ASP A 48 -13.47 -3.54 10.79
C ASP A 48 -13.56 -4.58 9.67
N ASN A 49 -12.82 -4.35 8.59
CA ASN A 49 -12.82 -5.26 7.44
C ASN A 49 -11.56 -6.15 7.40
N ALA A 50 -10.85 -6.29 8.53
CA ALA A 50 -9.64 -7.09 8.57
C ALA A 50 -9.93 -8.56 8.25
N MET A 51 -8.98 -9.20 7.59
CA MET A 51 -9.08 -10.60 7.19
C MET A 51 -8.08 -11.42 8.01
N PRO A 52 -8.54 -12.16 9.05
CA PRO A 52 -7.62 -12.83 9.98
C PRO A 52 -6.68 -13.85 9.34
N ASN A 53 -7.09 -14.47 8.23
CA ASN A 53 -6.31 -15.52 7.57
C ASN A 53 -5.68 -15.05 6.26
N GLU A 54 -5.46 -13.74 6.12
CA GLU A 54 -4.95 -13.19 4.85
C GLU A 54 -3.60 -13.79 4.45
N GLY A 55 -2.68 -13.93 5.41
CA GLY A 55 -1.36 -14.50 5.11
C GLY A 55 -1.44 -15.89 4.50
N ASP A 56 -2.34 -16.72 5.03
CA ASP A 56 -2.57 -18.07 4.50
C ASP A 56 -3.13 -18.01 3.08
N LEU A 57 -4.10 -17.13 2.84
CA LEU A 57 -4.71 -17.00 1.52
C LEU A 57 -3.71 -16.53 0.47
N VAL A 58 -2.85 -15.58 0.83
CA VAL A 58 -1.79 -15.07 -0.05
C VAL A 58 -0.77 -16.18 -0.35
N SER A 59 -0.33 -16.87 0.71
CA SER A 59 0.67 -17.93 0.56
C SER A 59 0.14 -19.10 -0.28
N GLN A 60 -1.13 -19.43 -0.17
CA GLN A 60 -1.77 -20.49 -0.96
C GLN A 60 -1.73 -20.17 -2.45
N GLN A 61 -1.67 -18.90 -2.81
CA GLN A 61 -1.56 -18.47 -4.21
C GLN A 61 -0.11 -18.37 -4.68
N GLY A 62 0.85 -18.73 -3.83
CA GLY A 62 2.26 -18.69 -4.19
C GLY A 62 2.90 -17.31 -4.10
N MET A 63 2.19 -16.35 -3.52
CA MET A 63 2.72 -14.98 -3.32
C MET A 63 3.31 -14.83 -1.93
N THR A 64 4.22 -13.86 -1.79
CA THR A 64 4.81 -13.51 -0.48
C THR A 64 3.91 -12.48 0.21
N TYR A 65 3.64 -12.70 1.50
CA TYR A 65 2.81 -11.79 2.29
C TYR A 65 3.67 -11.03 3.30
N VAL A 66 3.50 -9.70 3.34
CA VAL A 66 4.17 -8.84 4.31
C VAL A 66 3.11 -8.00 5.02
N HIS A 67 3.10 -8.06 6.35
CA HIS A 67 2.15 -7.26 7.13
C HIS A 67 2.91 -6.22 7.94
N ILE A 68 2.62 -4.95 7.68
CA ILE A 68 3.18 -3.82 8.43
C ILE A 68 1.98 -3.05 9.00
N PRO A 69 1.48 -3.43 10.19
CA PRO A 69 0.29 -2.76 10.73
C PRO A 69 0.60 -1.30 11.06
N VAL A 70 -0.14 -0.39 10.43
CA VAL A 70 0.00 1.06 10.63
C VAL A 70 -1.26 1.58 11.30
N ASN A 71 -1.12 2.17 12.49
CA ASN A 71 -2.24 2.75 13.19
C ASN A 71 -2.68 4.03 12.45
N PHE A 72 -3.91 4.07 11.99
CA PHE A 72 -4.40 5.21 11.22
C PHE A 72 -4.38 6.51 12.02
N GLU A 73 -4.61 6.42 13.33
CA GLU A 73 -4.65 7.61 14.20
C GLU A 73 -3.26 8.04 14.66
N HIS A 74 -2.27 7.15 14.58
CA HIS A 74 -0.90 7.40 15.05
C HIS A 74 0.13 6.78 14.11
N PRO A 75 0.25 7.32 12.87
CA PRO A 75 1.28 6.81 11.96
C PRO A 75 2.67 7.05 12.55
N ALA A 76 3.53 6.05 12.46
CA ALA A 76 4.86 6.11 13.07
C ALA A 76 5.96 6.11 12.01
N PRO A 77 7.02 6.93 12.18
CA PRO A 77 8.15 6.94 11.24
C PRO A 77 8.78 5.56 11.05
N GLY A 78 8.83 4.74 12.12
CA GLY A 78 9.38 3.39 12.04
C GLY A 78 8.59 2.48 11.11
N ASP A 79 7.28 2.66 11.02
CA ASP A 79 6.44 1.88 10.11
C ASP A 79 6.75 2.25 8.66
N PHE A 80 6.95 3.54 8.38
CA PHE A 80 7.32 3.99 7.05
C PHE A 80 8.71 3.48 6.66
N GLU A 81 9.66 3.46 7.59
CA GLU A 81 10.99 2.90 7.35
C GLU A 81 10.91 1.43 6.97
N LYS A 82 10.08 0.65 7.67
CA LYS A 82 9.85 -0.76 7.34
C LYS A 82 9.28 -0.90 5.93
N PHE A 83 8.31 -0.06 5.61
CA PHE A 83 7.70 -0.06 4.29
C PHE A 83 8.73 0.21 3.20
N GLN A 84 9.60 1.21 3.40
CA GLN A 84 10.66 1.52 2.45
C GLN A 84 11.59 0.34 2.23
N ARG A 85 11.99 -0.33 3.31
CA ARG A 85 12.89 -1.50 3.22
C ARG A 85 12.23 -2.64 2.46
N VAL A 86 10.96 -2.90 2.70
CA VAL A 86 10.23 -3.96 2.02
C VAL A 86 10.10 -3.62 0.54
N MET A 87 9.72 -2.40 0.21
CA MET A 87 9.61 -1.97 -1.19
C MET A 87 10.94 -2.07 -1.92
N ASP A 88 12.04 -1.68 -1.26
CA ASP A 88 13.37 -1.79 -1.85
C ASP A 88 13.80 -3.24 -2.04
N THR A 89 13.45 -4.11 -1.08
CA THR A 89 13.75 -5.55 -1.17
C THR A 89 13.09 -6.17 -2.40
N PHE A 90 11.88 -5.74 -2.72
CA PHE A 90 11.10 -6.28 -3.84
C PHE A 90 11.08 -5.34 -5.06
N ALA A 91 12.13 -4.53 -5.23
CA ALA A 91 12.20 -3.52 -6.30
C ALA A 91 12.07 -4.11 -7.71
N GLU A 92 12.43 -5.39 -7.89
CA GLU A 92 12.33 -6.09 -9.18
C GLU A 92 11.06 -6.93 -9.30
N ARG A 93 10.17 -6.87 -8.29
CA ARG A 93 8.97 -7.70 -8.25
C ARG A 93 7.72 -6.86 -8.48
N LYS A 94 6.64 -7.54 -8.85
CA LYS A 94 5.33 -6.91 -9.00
C LYS A 94 4.62 -6.97 -7.65
N VAL A 95 4.29 -5.81 -7.09
CA VAL A 95 3.85 -5.67 -5.70
C VAL A 95 2.44 -5.08 -5.63
N PHE A 96 1.59 -5.71 -4.82
CA PHE A 96 0.24 -5.22 -4.53
C PHE A 96 0.20 -4.74 -3.08
N VAL A 97 -0.16 -3.46 -2.86
CA VAL A 97 -0.14 -2.86 -1.51
C VAL A 97 -1.57 -2.45 -1.14
N HIS A 98 -2.02 -2.86 0.03
CA HIS A 98 -3.37 -2.49 0.47
C HIS A 98 -3.43 -2.16 1.96
N CYS A 99 -4.53 -1.54 2.35
CA CYS A 99 -4.92 -1.37 3.74
C CYS A 99 -6.45 -1.49 3.80
N ALA A 100 -7.15 -0.78 4.69
CA ALA A 100 -8.61 -0.89 4.75
C ALA A 100 -9.30 -0.11 3.63
N ALA A 101 -8.81 1.10 3.29
CA ALA A 101 -9.44 2.00 2.32
C ALA A 101 -8.44 2.71 1.40
N ASN A 102 -7.24 2.18 1.28
CA ASN A 102 -6.13 2.76 0.51
C ASN A 102 -5.58 4.09 1.04
N MET A 103 -6.09 4.60 2.15
CA MET A 103 -5.65 5.91 2.65
C MET A 103 -4.22 5.89 3.18
N ARG A 104 -3.88 4.92 4.04
CA ARG A 104 -2.51 4.75 4.55
C ARG A 104 -1.54 4.41 3.43
N VAL A 105 -1.96 3.54 2.53
CA VAL A 105 -1.15 3.12 1.39
C VAL A 105 -0.84 4.31 0.49
N SER A 106 -1.84 5.11 0.15
CA SER A 106 -1.65 6.25 -0.77
C SER A 106 -0.65 7.25 -0.20
N ALA A 107 -0.72 7.52 1.11
CA ALA A 107 0.21 8.43 1.77
C ALA A 107 1.62 7.86 1.79
N PHE A 108 1.79 6.57 2.16
CA PHE A 108 3.10 5.92 2.18
C PHE A 108 3.70 5.83 0.77
N MET A 109 2.87 5.52 -0.23
CA MET A 109 3.34 5.45 -1.62
C MET A 109 3.76 6.82 -2.14
N TYR A 110 3.03 7.89 -1.78
CA TYR A 110 3.44 9.24 -2.13
C TYR A 110 4.86 9.53 -1.59
N LEU A 111 5.06 9.28 -0.29
CA LEU A 111 6.35 9.54 0.35
C LEU A 111 7.46 8.68 -0.26
N TYR A 112 7.18 7.41 -0.53
CA TYR A 112 8.15 6.49 -1.10
C TYR A 112 8.57 6.94 -2.51
N ARG A 113 7.60 7.29 -3.36
CA ARG A 113 7.87 7.68 -4.75
C ARG A 113 8.66 8.98 -4.81
N VAL A 114 8.27 9.97 -4.01
CA VAL A 114 8.96 11.27 -3.98
C VAL A 114 10.37 11.12 -3.43
N GLY A 115 10.57 10.22 -2.46
CA GLY A 115 11.90 9.94 -1.92
C GLY A 115 12.83 9.31 -2.93
N LYS A 116 12.30 8.47 -3.84
CA LYS A 116 13.09 7.83 -4.88
C LYS A 116 13.31 8.73 -6.09
N ASP A 117 12.31 9.53 -6.44
CA ASP A 117 12.36 10.39 -7.60
C ASP A 117 11.59 11.70 -7.33
N PRO A 118 12.28 12.74 -6.83
CA PRO A 118 11.60 14.01 -6.56
C PRO A 118 10.92 14.60 -7.80
N GLY A 119 11.36 14.25 -8.99
CA GLY A 119 10.76 14.72 -10.24
C GLY A 119 9.34 14.21 -10.47
N CYS A 120 8.92 13.16 -9.77
CA CYS A 120 7.56 12.61 -9.91
C CYS A 120 6.54 13.26 -8.97
N LYS A 121 6.92 14.27 -8.19
CA LYS A 121 6.08 14.80 -7.12
C LYS A 121 4.68 15.19 -7.57
N ALA A 122 4.57 15.90 -8.71
CA ALA A 122 3.26 16.32 -9.21
C ALA A 122 2.36 15.12 -9.50
N GLN A 123 2.89 14.08 -10.14
CA GLN A 123 2.12 12.87 -10.43
C GLN A 123 1.80 12.12 -9.15
N ALA A 124 2.75 12.04 -8.22
CA ALA A 124 2.54 11.34 -6.94
C ALA A 124 1.44 12.01 -6.11
N ILE A 125 1.40 13.34 -6.10
CA ILE A 125 0.32 14.09 -5.42
C ILE A 125 -1.02 13.81 -6.10
N ALA A 126 -1.06 13.86 -7.43
CA ALA A 126 -2.29 13.62 -8.17
C ALA A 126 -2.85 12.22 -7.90
N ASP A 127 -1.98 11.22 -7.87
CA ASP A 127 -2.38 9.84 -7.58
C ASP A 127 -2.93 9.70 -6.16
N MET A 128 -2.25 10.30 -5.17
CA MET A 128 -2.72 10.28 -3.78
C MET A 128 -4.09 10.93 -3.67
N HIS A 129 -4.30 12.05 -4.36
CA HIS A 129 -5.57 12.78 -4.32
C HIS A 129 -6.72 12.05 -5.02
N GLN A 130 -6.45 11.03 -5.82
CA GLN A 130 -7.50 10.17 -6.34
C GLN A 130 -8.14 9.35 -5.22
N ILE A 131 -7.40 9.11 -4.14
CA ILE A 131 -7.88 8.34 -2.99
C ILE A 131 -8.42 9.30 -1.92
N TRP A 132 -7.62 10.29 -1.52
CA TRP A 132 -8.03 11.26 -0.51
C TRP A 132 -7.06 12.43 -0.47
N ARG A 133 -7.47 13.49 0.25
CA ARG A 133 -6.59 14.61 0.57
C ARG A 133 -6.26 14.50 2.05
N PRO A 134 -5.06 14.03 2.41
CA PRO A 134 -4.71 13.83 3.81
C PRO A 134 -4.87 15.09 4.65
N ASP A 135 -5.40 14.94 5.85
CA ASP A 135 -5.54 16.03 6.81
C ASP A 135 -5.14 15.54 8.21
N GLY A 136 -5.18 16.45 9.19
CA GLY A 136 -4.88 16.11 10.58
C GLY A 136 -3.51 15.47 10.74
N VAL A 137 -3.48 14.36 11.49
CA VAL A 137 -2.21 13.66 11.79
C VAL A 137 -1.49 13.18 10.55
N TRP A 138 -2.22 12.82 9.50
CA TRP A 138 -1.59 12.34 8.27
C TRP A 138 -0.96 13.46 7.47
N LYS A 139 -1.58 14.63 7.44
CA LYS A 139 -0.96 15.79 6.82
C LYS A 139 0.35 16.15 7.53
N ASP A 140 0.33 16.17 8.86
CA ASP A 140 1.51 16.45 9.66
C ASP A 140 2.59 15.40 9.46
N PHE A 141 2.20 14.13 9.42
CA PHE A 141 3.13 13.03 9.20
C PHE A 141 3.83 13.15 7.85
N ILE A 142 3.06 13.41 6.78
CA ILE A 142 3.61 13.57 5.44
C ILE A 142 4.60 14.74 5.40
N GLU A 143 4.25 15.88 5.97
CA GLU A 143 5.12 17.06 6.00
C GLU A 143 6.41 16.79 6.77
N THR A 144 6.30 16.11 7.91
CA THR A 144 7.47 15.77 8.74
C THR A 144 8.38 14.80 8.02
N GLN A 145 7.84 13.76 7.42
CA GLN A 145 8.64 12.76 6.70
C GLN A 145 9.30 13.36 5.45
N ALA A 146 8.61 14.25 4.75
CA ALA A 146 9.16 14.91 3.57
C ALA A 146 10.38 15.76 3.93
N ARG A 147 10.38 16.37 5.13
CA ARG A 147 11.51 17.20 5.59
C ARG A 147 12.69 16.36 6.07
N SER A 148 12.44 15.17 6.64
CA SER A 148 13.50 14.34 7.22
C SER A 148 13.96 13.23 6.30
N GLY A 149 13.32 13.03 5.15
CA GLY A 149 13.58 11.94 4.23
C GLY A 149 14.69 12.17 3.22
N HIS A 150 15.65 13.00 3.54
CA HIS A 150 16.73 13.33 2.60
C HIS A 150 18.00 12.61 2.90
#